data_b75928f10d9c316c9a7fe7f4e568cb66
#
_entry.id   b75928f10d9c316c9a7fe7f4e568cb66
#
_cell.length_a   1.000
_cell.length_b   1.000
_cell.length_c   1.000
_cell.angle_alpha   90.00
_cell.angle_beta   90.00
_cell.angle_gamma   90.00
#
_symmetry.space_group_name_H-M   'P 1'
#
loop_
_entity.id
_entity.type
_entity.pdbx_description
1 polymer ?
#
loop_
_entity_poly.entity_id
_entity_poly.type
_entity_poly.pdbx_seq_one_letter_code
_entity_poly.pdbx_strand_id
1 'polypeptide(L)'
;MLLLDVLIYTVCGAGIGTSVLLKANVDKVLSRLEVEAEVRAVTVDHVVTGQIEAQVVIATQEVADLLAGVASEVIVVQNIFDLAELEEKLFVSVG
;
A
#
# COMPACT_ATOMS: atom_id res chain seq x y z
N MET A 1 15.02 -7.10 13.38
CA MET A 1 15.01 -7.33 13.05
C MET A 1 14.45 -7.65 12.15
N LEU A 2 14.28 -7.97 11.55
CA LEU A 2 13.86 -8.20 10.92
C LEU A 2 12.73 -7.75 10.19
N LEU A 3 12.10 -6.71 10.35
CA LEU A 3 11.10 -5.94 9.63
C LEU A 3 11.56 -5.47 8.29
N LEU A 4 12.81 -5.67 8.02
CA LEU A 4 13.41 -5.31 6.75
C LEU A 4 12.80 -6.07 5.58
N ASP A 5 12.09 -7.15 5.86
CA ASP A 5 11.52 -7.97 4.81
C ASP A 5 10.10 -7.57 4.46
N VAL A 6 9.55 -6.56 5.12
CA VAL A 6 8.19 -6.12 4.80
C VAL A 6 8.21 -5.23 3.56
N LEU A 7 7.43 -5.61 2.58
CA LEU A 7 7.30 -4.88 1.33
C LEU A 7 5.84 -4.51 1.14
N ILE A 8 5.60 -3.24 0.83
CA ILE A 8 4.25 -2.70 0.66
C ILE A 8 4.16 -2.09 -0.73
N TYR A 9 3.14 -2.49 -1.48
CA TYR A 9 2.85 -1.87 -2.78
C TYR A 9 1.74 -0.85 -2.61
N THR A 10 1.85 0.29 -3.31
CA THR A 10 0.75 1.25 -3.41
C THR A 10 0.25 1.27 -4.83
N VAL A 11 -1.06 1.17 -4.99
CA VAL A 11 -1.71 1.06 -6.30
C VAL A 11 -2.87 2.05 -6.35
N CYS A 12 -2.97 2.79 -7.45
CA CYS A 12 -4.04 3.76 -7.61
C CYS A 12 -4.55 3.72 -9.04
N GLY A 13 -5.86 3.81 -9.20
CA GLY A 13 -6.49 3.77 -10.52
C GLY A 13 -6.20 4.99 -11.37
N ALA A 14 -5.81 6.10 -10.74
CA ALA A 14 -5.54 7.33 -11.48
C ALA A 14 -4.16 7.34 -12.15
N GLY A 15 -3.35 6.31 -11.95
CA GLY A 15 -2.07 6.18 -12.61
C GLY A 15 -0.91 6.20 -11.64
N ILE A 16 0.30 6.02 -12.19
CA ILE A 16 1.50 5.87 -11.37
C ILE A 16 1.82 7.13 -10.56
N GLY A 17 1.50 8.32 -11.11
CA GLY A 17 1.77 9.57 -10.40
C GLY A 17 1.02 9.64 -9.08
N THR A 18 -0.24 9.19 -9.05
CA THR A 18 -1.03 9.17 -7.83
C THR A 18 -0.55 8.07 -6.89
N SER A 19 -0.10 6.93 -7.41
CA SER A 19 0.50 5.89 -6.58
C SER A 19 1.74 6.40 -5.87
N VAL A 20 2.52 7.24 -6.52
CA VAL A 20 3.72 7.83 -5.92
C VAL A 20 3.34 8.76 -4.77
N LEU A 21 2.25 9.53 -4.93
CA LEU A 21 1.76 10.37 -3.84
C LEU A 21 1.30 9.50 -2.66
N LEU A 22 0.59 8.43 -2.95
CA LEU A 22 0.16 7.51 -1.91
C LEU A 22 1.37 6.90 -1.20
N LYS A 23 2.39 6.52 -1.98
CA LYS A 23 3.61 5.99 -1.41
C LYS A 23 4.24 6.98 -0.44
N ALA A 24 4.32 8.25 -0.82
CA ALA A 24 4.92 9.27 0.03
C ALA A 24 4.16 9.39 1.35
N ASN A 25 2.84 9.31 1.30
CA ASN A 25 2.02 9.39 2.51
C ASN A 25 2.15 8.14 3.37
N VAL A 26 2.27 6.98 2.74
CA VAL A 26 2.50 5.74 3.48
C VAL A 26 3.86 5.80 4.19
N ASP A 27 4.89 6.32 3.51
CA ASP A 27 6.21 6.47 4.12
C ASP A 27 6.13 7.37 5.36
N LYS A 28 5.34 8.45 5.30
CA LYS A 28 5.18 9.33 6.45
C LYS A 28 4.53 8.61 7.61
N VAL A 29 3.50 7.83 7.33
CA VAL A 29 2.78 7.10 8.37
C VAL A 29 3.67 6.04 9.00
N LEU A 30 4.42 5.30 8.19
CA LEU A 30 5.32 4.29 8.71
C LEU A 30 6.38 4.91 9.62
N SER A 31 6.85 6.10 9.27
CA SER A 31 7.80 6.82 10.11
C SER A 31 7.19 7.15 11.46
N ARG A 32 5.91 7.57 11.47
CA ARG A 32 5.23 7.86 12.72
C ARG A 32 5.04 6.62 13.59
N LEU A 33 4.79 5.49 12.95
CA LEU A 33 4.59 4.22 13.64
C LEU A 33 5.91 3.55 14.01
N GLU A 34 7.02 4.10 13.55
CA GLU A 34 8.35 3.55 13.77
C GLU A 34 8.45 2.13 13.21
N VAL A 35 7.83 1.91 12.06
CA VAL A 35 7.86 0.65 11.34
C VAL A 35 8.77 0.80 10.13
N GLU A 36 9.72 -0.10 9.98
CA GLU A 36 10.58 -0.12 8.80
C GLU A 36 10.01 -1.07 7.77
N ALA A 37 9.72 -0.55 6.59
CA ALA A 37 9.20 -1.33 5.48
C ALA A 37 9.56 -0.62 4.19
N GLU A 38 9.73 -1.39 3.13
CA GLU A 38 9.95 -0.83 1.82
C GLU A 38 8.59 -0.60 1.16
N VAL A 39 8.40 0.58 0.57
CA VAL A 39 7.16 0.93 -0.10
C VAL A 39 7.47 1.22 -1.57
N ARG A 40 6.71 0.60 -2.47
CA ARG A 40 6.89 0.81 -3.91
C ARG A 40 5.55 1.15 -4.54
N ALA A 41 5.56 2.19 -5.38
CA ALA A 41 4.38 2.53 -6.18
C ALA A 41 4.40 1.67 -7.43
N VAL A 42 3.31 0.94 -7.67
CA VAL A 42 3.22 0.05 -8.82
C VAL A 42 1.89 0.24 -9.53
N THR A 43 1.79 -0.30 -10.74
CA THR A 43 0.54 -0.24 -11.49
C THR A 43 -0.35 -1.41 -11.13
N VAL A 44 -1.64 -1.28 -11.47
CA VAL A 44 -2.58 -2.39 -11.27
C VAL A 44 -2.11 -3.62 -12.03
N ASP A 45 -1.64 -3.44 -13.27
CA ASP A 45 -1.18 -4.56 -14.06
C ASP A 45 -0.05 -5.32 -13.39
N HIS A 46 0.86 -4.61 -12.76
CA HIS A 46 1.98 -5.24 -12.08
C HIS A 46 1.48 -6.18 -10.98
N VAL A 47 0.45 -5.74 -10.25
CA VAL A 47 -0.10 -6.53 -9.15
C VAL A 47 -0.90 -7.72 -9.67
N VAL A 48 -1.70 -7.50 -10.71
CA VAL A 48 -2.63 -8.51 -11.20
C VAL A 48 -1.92 -9.59 -12.00
N THR A 49 -0.95 -9.21 -12.81
CA THR A 49 -0.30 -10.13 -13.75
C THR A 49 1.06 -10.61 -13.30
N GLY A 50 1.71 -9.88 -12.39
CA GLY A 50 3.05 -10.23 -11.96
C GLY A 50 3.06 -11.11 -10.74
N GLN A 51 4.24 -11.51 -10.34
CA GLN A 51 4.42 -12.18 -9.06
C GLN A 51 4.43 -11.12 -7.98
N ILE A 52 3.58 -11.29 -7.00
CA ILE A 52 3.46 -10.30 -5.92
C ILE A 52 4.40 -10.70 -4.81
N GLU A 53 5.38 -9.85 -4.54
CA GLU A 53 6.33 -10.06 -3.46
C GLU A 53 5.94 -9.30 -2.21
N ALA A 54 4.98 -8.40 -2.31
CA ALA A 54 4.59 -7.56 -1.18
C ALA A 54 3.68 -8.33 -0.24
N GLN A 55 3.87 -8.11 1.06
CA GLN A 55 2.99 -8.65 2.08
C GLN A 55 1.68 -7.86 2.13
N VAL A 56 1.72 -6.57 1.80
CA VAL A 56 0.57 -5.69 1.89
C VAL A 56 0.45 -4.88 0.62
N VAL A 57 -0.76 -4.73 0.12
CA VAL A 57 -1.05 -3.86 -1.02
C VAL A 57 -2.05 -2.81 -0.55
N ILE A 58 -1.68 -1.53 -0.69
CA ILE A 58 -2.55 -0.42 -0.33
C ILE A 58 -3.12 0.15 -1.62
N ALA A 59 -4.43 0.16 -1.73
CA ALA A 59 -5.11 0.51 -2.97
C ALA A 59 -6.24 1.48 -2.71
N THR A 60 -6.55 2.30 -3.72
CA THR A 60 -7.73 3.12 -3.68
C THR A 60 -8.96 2.28 -3.99
N GLN A 61 -10.14 2.78 -3.61
CA GLN A 61 -11.38 2.05 -3.76
C GLN A 61 -11.63 1.62 -5.19
N GLU A 62 -11.28 2.46 -6.16
CA GLU A 62 -11.60 2.19 -7.55
C GLU A 62 -10.86 0.98 -8.13
N VAL A 63 -9.73 0.58 -7.53
CA VAL A 63 -9.01 -0.59 -8.01
C VAL A 63 -9.14 -1.79 -7.08
N ALA A 64 -9.85 -1.62 -5.96
CA ALA A 64 -9.94 -2.69 -4.97
C ALA A 64 -10.55 -3.95 -5.55
N ASP A 65 -11.58 -3.81 -6.39
CA ASP A 65 -12.26 -4.96 -6.99
C ASP A 65 -11.34 -5.74 -7.92
N LEU A 66 -10.41 -5.04 -8.57
CA LEU A 66 -9.47 -5.69 -9.47
C LEU A 66 -8.42 -6.50 -8.73
N LEU A 67 -8.28 -6.24 -7.44
CA LEU A 67 -7.30 -6.94 -6.61
C LEU A 67 -7.91 -8.09 -5.82
N ALA A 68 -9.18 -8.37 -6.01
CA ALA A 68 -9.82 -9.51 -5.37
C ALA A 68 -9.10 -10.78 -5.83
N GLY A 69 -8.75 -11.64 -4.94
CA GLY A 69 -8.02 -12.85 -5.26
C GLY A 69 -6.51 -12.72 -5.19
N VAL A 70 -6.00 -11.52 -4.95
CA VAL A 70 -4.59 -11.32 -4.70
C VAL A 70 -4.24 -11.94 -3.34
N ALA A 71 -3.12 -12.64 -3.29
CA ALA A 71 -2.75 -13.37 -2.07
C ALA A 71 -2.31 -12.46 -0.93
N SER A 72 -1.87 -11.25 -1.24
CA SER A 72 -1.42 -10.30 -0.22
C SER A 72 -2.61 -9.70 0.51
N GLU A 73 -2.35 -9.16 1.69
CA GLU A 73 -3.37 -8.38 2.38
C GLU A 73 -3.60 -7.08 1.61
N VAL A 74 -4.86 -6.77 1.29
CA VAL A 74 -5.21 -5.56 0.55
C VAL A 74 -5.88 -4.58 1.50
N ILE A 75 -5.29 -3.41 1.63
CA ILE A 75 -5.83 -2.32 2.44
C ILE A 75 -6.43 -1.29 1.49
N VAL A 76 -7.73 -1.03 1.63
CA VAL A 76 -8.43 -0.07 0.77
C VAL A 76 -8.49 1.27 1.49
N VAL A 77 -8.05 2.34 0.81
CA VAL A 77 -8.14 3.69 1.37
C VAL A 77 -9.12 4.51 0.54
N GLN A 78 -9.88 5.33 1.24
CA GLN A 78 -10.88 6.19 0.61
C GLN A 78 -10.26 7.48 0.11
N ASN A 79 -9.25 7.98 0.81
CA ASN A 79 -8.63 9.26 0.48
C ASN A 79 -7.13 9.13 0.72
N ILE A 80 -6.35 9.20 -0.36
CA ILE A 80 -4.91 9.01 -0.26
C ILE A 80 -4.22 10.13 0.53
N PHE A 81 -4.91 11.26 0.72
CA PHE A 81 -4.35 12.38 1.48
C PHE A 81 -4.72 12.34 2.95
N ASP A 82 -5.54 11.38 3.38
CA ASP A 82 -5.97 11.28 4.77
C ASP A 82 -4.96 10.41 5.53
N LEU A 83 -4.00 11.09 6.16
CA LEU A 83 -2.96 10.38 6.89
C LEU A 83 -3.53 9.64 8.10
N ALA A 84 -4.61 10.13 8.69
CA ALA A 84 -5.22 9.45 9.82
C ALA A 84 -5.81 8.11 9.40
N GLU A 85 -6.45 8.06 8.24
CA GLU A 85 -6.98 6.82 7.72
C GLU A 85 -5.87 5.81 7.45
N LEU A 86 -4.78 6.28 6.82
CA LEU A 86 -3.63 5.42 6.54
C LEU A 86 -3.00 4.91 7.82
N GLU A 87 -2.85 5.79 8.80
CA GLU A 87 -2.20 5.41 10.05
C GLU A 87 -3.02 4.35 10.78
N GLU A 88 -4.31 4.52 10.84
CA GLU A 88 -5.19 3.58 11.52
C GLU A 88 -5.13 2.21 10.86
N LYS A 89 -5.23 2.18 9.54
CA LYS A 89 -5.28 0.91 8.81
C LYS A 89 -3.93 0.22 8.80
N LEU A 90 -2.85 0.97 8.69
CA LEU A 90 -1.52 0.38 8.71
C LEU A 90 -1.16 -0.10 10.11
N PHE A 91 -1.57 0.60 11.13
CA PHE A 91 -1.30 0.17 12.49
C PHE A 91 -1.88 -1.22 12.75
N VAL A 92 -3.09 -1.46 12.28
CA VAL A 92 -3.74 -2.77 12.44
C VAL A 92 -2.98 -3.85 11.67
N SER A 93 -2.43 -3.50 10.51
CA SER A 93 -1.82 -4.47 9.61
C SER A 93 -0.34 -4.73 9.94
N VAL A 94 0.44 -3.69 10.23
CA VAL A 94 1.90 -3.83 10.37
C VAL A 94 2.44 -3.24 11.67
N GLY A 95 1.61 -2.53 12.40
CA GLY A 95 2.02 -1.97 13.68
C GLY A 95 1.89 -3.00 14.78
#